data_7b2c502e42a9cbb05fded6bb78b3d522
#
_entry.id   7b2c502e42a9cbb05fded6bb78b3d522
#
_cell.length_a   1.000
_cell.length_b   1.000
_cell.length_c   1.000
_cell.angle_alpha   90.00
_cell.angle_beta   90.00
_cell.angle_gamma   90.00
#
_symmetry.space_group_name_H-M   'P 1'
#
loop_
_entity.id
_entity.type
_entity.pdbx_description
1 polymer ?
#
loop_
_entity_poly.entity_id
_entity_poly.type
_entity_poly.pdbx_seq_one_letter_code
_entity_poly.pdbx_strand_id
1 'polypeptide(L)'
;MNPEGPLDKMTPKDWEMVRAIYQEGLDTKNASFETEAPSWEEWDKKHHQECRLVYRAGNQVLGWAALSPTSARWVYRGVAEVSIYVKQGQRGKGLGRQLLTSLIECSEEKGFWTLQGGIFPENVASIRLHEECGFRLVGRREKVGKHFGVWRDTVIMERRSRKTGID
;
A
#
# COMPACT_ATOMS: atom_id res chain seq x y z
N MET A 1 -13.95 10.65 -4.84
CA MET A 1 -12.76 11.31 -5.42
C MET A 1 -13.18 12.53 -6.20
N ASN A 2 -12.40 13.58 -6.12
CA ASN A 2 -12.66 14.79 -6.89
C ASN A 2 -12.21 14.56 -8.34
N PRO A 3 -13.09 14.68 -9.35
CA PRO A 3 -12.72 14.45 -10.75
C PRO A 3 -11.67 15.44 -11.29
N GLU A 4 -11.41 16.51 -10.57
CA GLU A 4 -10.40 17.52 -10.92
C GLU A 4 -9.09 17.38 -10.14
N GLY A 5 -9.01 16.42 -9.21
CA GLY A 5 -7.83 16.19 -8.37
C GLY A 5 -6.83 15.23 -9.00
N PRO A 6 -5.59 15.15 -8.46
CA PRO A 6 -4.57 14.23 -8.95
C PRO A 6 -4.84 12.77 -8.62
N LEU A 7 -5.69 12.49 -7.64
CA LEU A 7 -6.04 11.13 -7.22
C LEU A 7 -7.23 10.61 -8.01
N ASP A 8 -7.07 9.42 -8.57
CA ASP A 8 -8.07 8.81 -9.43
C ASP A 8 -8.11 7.30 -9.21
N LYS A 9 -9.18 6.68 -9.70
CA LYS A 9 -9.32 5.22 -9.68
C LYS A 9 -8.36 4.59 -10.69
N MET A 10 -7.63 3.57 -10.26
CA MET A 10 -6.80 2.75 -11.15
C MET A 10 -7.68 1.99 -12.14
N THR A 11 -7.27 1.96 -13.41
CA THR A 11 -7.87 1.16 -14.47
C THR A 11 -6.84 0.19 -15.04
N PRO A 12 -7.27 -0.88 -15.76
CA PRO A 12 -6.32 -1.80 -16.41
C PRO A 12 -5.34 -1.11 -17.37
N LYS A 13 -5.73 0.03 -17.94
CA LYS A 13 -4.88 0.84 -18.84
C LYS A 13 -3.68 1.46 -18.12
N ASP A 14 -3.76 1.61 -16.79
CA ASP A 14 -2.68 2.17 -15.98
C ASP A 14 -1.59 1.16 -15.65
N TRP A 15 -1.85 -0.13 -15.89
CA TRP A 15 -1.03 -1.21 -15.37
C TRP A 15 0.45 -1.12 -15.74
N GLU A 16 0.80 -0.78 -16.96
CA GLU A 16 2.21 -0.69 -17.36
C GLU A 16 2.97 0.34 -16.53
N MET A 17 2.37 1.51 -16.28
CA MET A 17 2.97 2.55 -15.43
C MET A 17 2.98 2.13 -13.95
N VAL A 18 1.90 1.52 -13.48
CA VAL A 18 1.80 0.98 -12.12
C VAL A 18 2.86 -0.09 -11.88
N ARG A 19 3.01 -1.03 -12.82
CA ARG A 19 4.01 -2.10 -12.75
C ARG A 19 5.43 -1.55 -12.72
N ALA A 20 5.71 -0.55 -13.54
CA ALA A 20 7.04 0.09 -13.58
C ALA A 20 7.38 0.75 -12.24
N ILE A 21 6.43 1.47 -11.64
CA ILE A 21 6.60 2.09 -10.31
C ILE A 21 6.77 1.03 -9.22
N TYR A 22 6.01 -0.06 -9.30
CA TYR A 22 6.15 -1.20 -8.40
C TYR A 22 7.57 -1.77 -8.49
N GLN A 23 8.06 -2.04 -9.70
CA GLN A 23 9.40 -2.59 -9.92
C GLN A 23 10.49 -1.65 -9.41
N GLU A 24 10.38 -0.34 -9.63
CA GLU A 24 11.31 0.65 -9.07
C GLU A 24 11.40 0.52 -7.54
N GLY A 25 10.26 0.35 -6.87
CA GLY A 25 10.21 0.15 -5.42
C GLY A 25 10.89 -1.14 -4.99
N LEU A 26 10.63 -2.24 -5.70
CA LEU A 26 11.25 -3.55 -5.42
C LEU A 26 12.77 -3.50 -5.63
N ASP A 27 13.24 -2.78 -6.62
CA ASP A 27 14.67 -2.63 -6.94
C ASP A 27 15.45 -1.89 -5.84
N THR A 28 14.77 -1.13 -4.97
CA THR A 28 15.40 -0.54 -3.78
C THR A 28 15.85 -1.58 -2.76
N LYS A 29 15.30 -2.81 -2.85
CA LYS A 29 15.50 -3.90 -1.88
C LYS A 29 15.00 -3.54 -0.47
N ASN A 30 14.16 -2.52 -0.36
CA ASN A 30 13.68 -2.00 0.92
C ASN A 30 12.16 -1.81 0.99
N ALA A 31 11.42 -2.21 -0.03
CA ALA A 31 9.97 -2.02 -0.08
C ALA A 31 9.18 -3.29 0.25
N SER A 32 9.63 -4.46 -0.17
CA SER A 32 8.91 -5.72 -0.05
C SER A 32 9.87 -6.90 -0.16
N PHE A 33 9.44 -8.08 0.29
CA PHE A 33 10.12 -9.35 0.00
C PHE A 33 10.02 -9.75 -1.47
N GLU A 34 9.04 -9.24 -2.20
CA GLU A 34 8.90 -9.48 -3.63
C GLU A 34 10.13 -8.92 -4.38
N THR A 35 10.56 -9.64 -5.41
CA THR A 35 11.74 -9.25 -6.18
C THR A 35 11.40 -8.83 -7.61
N GLU A 36 10.23 -9.21 -8.10
CA GLU A 36 9.74 -8.90 -9.42
C GLU A 36 8.25 -8.55 -9.38
N ALA A 37 7.87 -7.48 -10.06
CA ALA A 37 6.49 -7.10 -10.19
C ALA A 37 5.75 -8.15 -11.04
N PRO A 38 4.53 -8.58 -10.59
CA PRO A 38 3.78 -9.63 -11.26
C PRO A 38 3.14 -9.15 -12.58
N SER A 39 2.47 -10.07 -13.27
CA SER A 39 1.56 -9.72 -14.35
C SER A 39 0.32 -9.01 -13.82
N TRP A 40 -0.44 -8.36 -14.70
CA TRP A 40 -1.74 -7.77 -14.34
C TRP A 40 -2.68 -8.82 -13.72
N GLU A 41 -2.77 -9.99 -14.33
CA GLU A 41 -3.67 -11.06 -13.88
C GLU A 41 -3.34 -11.54 -12.48
N GLU A 42 -2.07 -11.68 -12.17
CA GLU A 42 -1.63 -12.09 -10.83
C GLU A 42 -1.87 -10.99 -9.79
N TRP A 43 -1.59 -9.75 -10.15
CA TRP A 43 -1.81 -8.59 -9.29
C TRP A 43 -3.30 -8.40 -9.00
N ASP A 44 -4.13 -8.49 -10.04
CA ASP A 44 -5.59 -8.34 -9.95
C ASP A 44 -6.21 -9.37 -9.00
N LYS A 45 -5.77 -10.61 -9.07
CA LYS A 45 -6.24 -11.69 -8.18
C LYS A 45 -5.85 -11.47 -6.72
N LYS A 46 -4.70 -10.87 -6.45
CA LYS A 46 -4.17 -10.69 -5.10
C LYS A 46 -4.71 -9.47 -4.38
N HIS A 47 -5.35 -8.55 -5.09
CA HIS A 47 -5.80 -7.28 -4.53
C HIS A 47 -7.31 -7.15 -4.57
N HIS A 48 -7.86 -6.47 -3.58
CA HIS A 48 -9.27 -6.09 -3.58
C HIS A 48 -9.61 -5.26 -4.81
N GLN A 49 -10.84 -5.40 -5.31
CA GLN A 49 -11.35 -4.58 -6.40
C GLN A 49 -11.61 -3.13 -5.95
N GLU A 50 -11.94 -2.96 -4.67
CA GLU A 50 -12.18 -1.66 -4.07
C GLU A 50 -10.85 -0.96 -3.75
N CYS A 51 -10.88 0.37 -3.79
CA CYS A 51 -9.78 1.21 -3.30
C CYS A 51 -8.46 1.01 -4.04
N ARG A 52 -8.53 0.87 -5.35
CA ARG A 52 -7.35 0.90 -6.23
C ARG A 52 -7.15 2.31 -6.73
N LEU A 53 -6.11 2.97 -6.29
CA LEU A 53 -5.88 4.40 -6.52
C LEU A 53 -4.60 4.64 -7.31
N VAL A 54 -4.60 5.66 -8.14
CA VAL A 54 -3.41 6.21 -8.79
C VAL A 54 -3.33 7.71 -8.53
N TYR A 55 -2.11 8.23 -8.48
CA TYR A 55 -1.82 9.66 -8.49
C TYR A 55 -1.42 10.04 -9.92
N ARG A 56 -2.19 10.93 -10.55
CA ARG A 56 -1.94 11.35 -11.93
C ARG A 56 -1.37 12.76 -12.02
N ALA A 57 -0.49 12.96 -12.98
CA ALA A 57 -0.11 14.27 -13.47
C ALA A 57 -0.16 14.22 -14.99
N GLY A 58 -1.19 14.84 -15.60
CA GLY A 58 -1.47 14.68 -17.01
C GLY A 58 -1.76 13.22 -17.37
N ASN A 59 -1.03 12.67 -18.34
CA ASN A 59 -1.13 11.27 -18.76
C ASN A 59 -0.19 10.33 -17.98
N GLN A 60 0.53 10.84 -16.99
CA GLN A 60 1.49 10.07 -16.21
C GLN A 60 0.89 9.62 -14.88
N VAL A 61 1.15 8.36 -14.51
CA VAL A 61 0.94 7.87 -13.15
C VAL A 61 2.23 8.08 -12.37
N LEU A 62 2.14 8.74 -11.23
CA LEU A 62 3.29 9.05 -10.36
C LEU A 62 3.30 8.24 -9.07
N GLY A 63 2.26 7.50 -8.80
CA GLY A 63 2.16 6.64 -7.63
C GLY A 63 0.86 5.84 -7.65
N TRP A 64 0.79 4.81 -6.83
CA TRP A 64 -0.40 3.98 -6.71
C TRP A 64 -0.58 3.45 -5.29
N ALA A 65 -1.80 3.07 -4.98
CA ALA A 65 -2.17 2.48 -3.70
C ALA A 65 -3.24 1.40 -3.92
N ALA A 66 -3.19 0.34 -3.13
CA ALA A 66 -4.17 -0.74 -3.17
C ALA A 66 -4.25 -1.48 -1.83
N LEU A 67 -5.28 -2.31 -1.70
CA LEU A 67 -5.52 -3.17 -0.55
C LEU A 67 -5.47 -4.63 -0.96
N SER A 68 -4.87 -5.46 -0.11
CA SER A 68 -4.90 -6.91 -0.27
C SER A 68 -5.47 -7.59 0.98
N PRO A 69 -6.15 -8.75 0.84
CA PRO A 69 -6.67 -9.48 1.99
C PRO A 69 -5.54 -10.04 2.84
N THR A 70 -5.73 -10.06 4.16
CA THR A 70 -4.73 -10.58 5.12
C THR A 70 -5.03 -12.02 5.52
N SER A 71 -6.28 -12.48 5.34
CA SER A 71 -6.72 -13.80 5.76
C SER A 71 -7.95 -14.24 4.96
N ALA A 72 -8.08 -15.54 4.73
CA ALA A 72 -9.27 -16.13 4.13
C ALA A 72 -10.41 -16.34 5.16
N ARG A 73 -10.16 -16.16 6.45
CA ARG A 73 -11.16 -16.31 7.50
C ARG A 73 -12.17 -15.17 7.45
N TRP A 74 -13.47 -15.50 7.43
CA TRP A 74 -14.55 -14.51 7.34
C TRP A 74 -14.50 -13.43 8.44
N VAL A 75 -14.06 -13.80 9.64
CA VAL A 75 -13.95 -12.87 10.77
C VAL A 75 -13.01 -11.69 10.46
N TYR A 76 -12.03 -11.88 9.56
CA TYR A 76 -11.05 -10.86 9.16
C TYR A 76 -11.37 -10.18 7.82
N ARG A 77 -12.59 -10.32 7.29
CA ARG A 77 -12.97 -9.75 5.99
C ARG A 77 -12.79 -8.24 5.88
N GLY A 78 -12.84 -7.53 6.98
CA GLY A 78 -12.61 -6.08 7.05
C GLY A 78 -11.20 -5.67 7.42
N VAL A 79 -10.25 -6.61 7.41
CA VAL A 79 -8.83 -6.35 7.64
C VAL A 79 -8.10 -6.44 6.30
N ALA A 80 -7.36 -5.40 5.93
CA ALA A 80 -6.62 -5.36 4.68
C ALA A 80 -5.20 -4.85 4.89
N GLU A 81 -4.30 -5.32 4.03
CA GLU A 81 -2.92 -4.83 3.96
C GLU A 81 -2.82 -3.72 2.92
N VAL A 82 -2.13 -2.65 3.26
CA VAL A 82 -1.92 -1.50 2.37
C VAL A 82 -0.65 -1.68 1.54
N SER A 83 -0.71 -1.23 0.29
CA SER A 83 0.45 -1.08 -0.59
C SER A 83 0.46 0.34 -1.12
N ILE A 84 1.58 1.04 -0.95
CA ILE A 84 1.80 2.41 -1.42
C ILE A 84 3.14 2.46 -2.14
N TYR A 85 3.13 2.90 -3.38
CA TYR A 85 4.35 3.04 -4.19
C TYR A 85 4.34 4.38 -4.91
N VAL A 86 5.45 5.11 -4.83
CA VAL A 86 5.63 6.41 -5.46
C VAL A 86 6.80 6.31 -6.44
N LYS A 87 6.60 6.87 -7.63
CA LYS A 87 7.61 6.90 -8.69
C LYS A 87 8.91 7.52 -8.21
N GLN A 88 10.03 6.94 -8.62
CA GLN A 88 11.35 7.49 -8.37
C GLN A 88 11.44 8.93 -8.89
N GLY A 89 12.04 9.83 -8.11
CA GLY A 89 12.10 11.25 -8.43
C GLY A 89 10.89 12.06 -7.97
N GLN A 90 9.80 11.40 -7.57
CA GLN A 90 8.60 12.04 -7.03
C GLN A 90 8.45 11.87 -5.51
N ARG A 91 9.39 11.18 -4.89
CA ARG A 91 9.40 10.98 -3.43
C ARG A 91 9.73 12.26 -2.69
N GLY A 92 9.25 12.39 -1.45
CA GLY A 92 9.48 13.59 -0.64
C GLY A 92 8.61 14.79 -1.00
N LYS A 93 7.63 14.62 -1.88
CA LYS A 93 6.72 15.69 -2.34
C LYS A 93 5.29 15.54 -1.80
N GLY A 94 5.06 14.62 -0.88
CA GLY A 94 3.76 14.40 -0.25
C GLY A 94 2.81 13.48 -1.00
N LEU A 95 3.22 12.85 -2.11
CA LEU A 95 2.36 11.96 -2.89
C LEU A 95 1.94 10.72 -2.10
N GLY A 96 2.88 10.11 -1.37
CA GLY A 96 2.61 8.95 -0.55
C GLY A 96 1.58 9.24 0.53
N ARG A 97 1.65 10.40 1.17
CA ARG A 97 0.69 10.84 2.18
C ARG A 97 -0.71 11.04 1.59
N GLN A 98 -0.81 11.66 0.43
CA GLN A 98 -2.09 11.84 -0.26
C GLN A 98 -2.70 10.49 -0.66
N LEU A 99 -1.90 9.58 -1.20
CA LEU A 99 -2.34 8.23 -1.55
C LEU A 99 -2.82 7.46 -0.32
N LEU A 100 -2.05 7.46 0.75
CA LEU A 100 -2.42 6.72 1.97
C LEU A 100 -3.65 7.32 2.65
N THR A 101 -3.75 8.65 2.72
CA THR A 101 -4.94 9.32 3.27
C THR A 101 -6.20 8.96 2.47
N SER A 102 -6.14 9.01 1.15
CA SER A 102 -7.27 8.63 0.29
C SER A 102 -7.60 7.14 0.37
N LEU A 103 -6.58 6.30 0.50
CA LEU A 103 -6.78 4.87 0.69
C LEU A 103 -7.52 4.58 2.00
N ILE A 104 -7.15 5.27 3.07
CA ILE A 104 -7.84 5.17 4.37
C ILE A 104 -9.30 5.57 4.25
N GLU A 105 -9.59 6.71 3.64
CA GLU A 105 -10.97 7.19 3.44
C GLU A 105 -11.79 6.20 2.62
N CYS A 106 -11.27 5.76 1.49
CA CYS A 106 -11.92 4.74 0.65
C CYS A 106 -12.17 3.44 1.41
N SER A 107 -11.20 2.98 2.19
CA SER A 107 -11.32 1.74 2.96
C SER A 107 -12.44 1.82 4.00
N GLU A 108 -12.58 2.95 4.68
CA GLU A 108 -13.65 3.17 5.65
C GLU A 108 -15.03 3.17 4.99
N GLU A 109 -15.17 3.81 3.83
CA GLU A 109 -16.41 3.82 3.05
C GLU A 109 -16.80 2.42 2.57
N LYS A 110 -15.83 1.55 2.30
CA LYS A 110 -16.04 0.17 1.83
C LYS A 110 -16.14 -0.85 2.96
N GLY A 111 -16.11 -0.42 4.21
CA GLY A 111 -16.33 -1.28 5.36
C GLY A 111 -15.09 -2.00 5.89
N PHE A 112 -13.90 -1.60 5.51
CA PHE A 112 -12.67 -2.10 6.11
C PHE A 112 -12.43 -1.40 7.45
N TRP A 113 -12.39 -2.17 8.52
CA TRP A 113 -12.23 -1.62 9.87
C TRP A 113 -10.79 -1.58 10.37
N THR A 114 -9.89 -2.38 9.76
CA THR A 114 -8.46 -2.39 10.13
C THR A 114 -7.60 -2.42 8.88
N LEU A 115 -6.61 -1.53 8.83
CA LEU A 115 -5.55 -1.55 7.84
C LEU A 115 -4.23 -1.90 8.53
N GLN A 116 -3.41 -2.72 7.85
CA GLN A 116 -2.09 -3.05 8.33
C GLN A 116 -1.03 -2.85 7.25
N GLY A 117 0.20 -2.63 7.66
CA GLY A 117 1.38 -2.61 6.81
C GLY A 117 2.49 -3.45 7.40
N GLY A 118 3.14 -4.25 6.56
CA GLY A 118 4.39 -4.93 6.89
C GLY A 118 5.53 -4.14 6.27
N ILE A 119 6.45 -3.64 7.09
CA ILE A 119 7.48 -2.69 6.66
C ILE A 119 8.83 -3.17 7.14
N PHE A 120 9.85 -3.10 6.28
CA PHE A 120 11.22 -3.34 6.74
C PHE A 120 11.62 -2.23 7.72
N PRO A 121 12.24 -2.55 8.87
CA PRO A 121 12.64 -1.54 9.85
C PRO A 121 13.57 -0.47 9.29
N GLU A 122 14.34 -0.79 8.26
CA GLU A 122 15.25 0.12 7.58
C GLU A 122 14.52 1.15 6.69
N ASN A 123 13.26 0.89 6.35
CA ASN A 123 12.44 1.81 5.57
C ASN A 123 11.79 2.86 6.50
N VAL A 124 12.63 3.72 7.03
CA VAL A 124 12.24 4.75 8.01
C VAL A 124 11.19 5.72 7.43
N ALA A 125 11.32 6.06 6.16
CA ALA A 125 10.38 6.95 5.48
C ALA A 125 8.96 6.37 5.44
N SER A 126 8.83 5.06 5.17
CA SER A 126 7.53 4.37 5.16
C SER A 126 6.93 4.29 6.56
N ILE A 127 7.74 3.97 7.57
CA ILE A 127 7.29 3.93 8.96
C ILE A 127 6.74 5.29 9.38
N ARG A 128 7.48 6.36 9.11
CA ARG A 128 7.05 7.73 9.42
C ARG A 128 5.76 8.10 8.70
N LEU A 129 5.64 7.75 7.42
CA LEU A 129 4.43 8.00 6.64
C LEU A 129 3.21 7.35 7.30
N HIS A 130 3.33 6.09 7.69
CA HIS A 130 2.24 5.36 8.34
C HIS A 130 1.89 5.95 9.72
N GLU A 131 2.89 6.30 10.52
CA GLU A 131 2.68 6.97 11.81
C GLU A 131 1.92 8.30 11.63
N GLU A 132 2.32 9.13 10.68
CA GLU A 132 1.68 10.40 10.37
C GLU A 132 0.23 10.24 9.90
N CYS A 133 -0.12 9.10 9.32
CA CYS A 133 -1.48 8.76 8.88
C CYS A 133 -2.28 7.96 9.93
N GLY A 134 -1.80 7.89 11.17
CA GLY A 134 -2.54 7.31 12.28
C GLY A 134 -2.33 5.81 12.51
N PHE A 135 -1.32 5.21 11.89
CA PHE A 135 -0.92 3.83 12.18
C PHE A 135 -0.07 3.80 13.44
N ARG A 136 -0.21 2.73 14.22
CA ARG A 136 0.63 2.45 15.39
C ARG A 136 1.54 1.27 15.13
N LEU A 137 2.68 1.21 15.79
CA LEU A 137 3.54 0.04 15.78
C LEU A 137 2.90 -1.06 16.63
N VAL A 138 2.65 -2.22 16.03
CA VAL A 138 2.14 -3.40 16.75
C VAL A 138 3.29 -4.22 17.31
N GLY A 139 4.31 -4.44 16.51
CA GLY A 139 5.48 -5.19 16.94
C GLY A 139 6.47 -5.45 15.81
N ARG A 140 7.57 -6.10 16.17
CA ARG A 140 8.65 -6.47 15.26
C ARG A 140 8.75 -7.99 15.17
N ARG A 141 8.85 -8.49 13.95
CA ARG A 141 9.05 -9.91 13.65
C ARG A 141 10.50 -10.11 13.24
N GLU A 142 11.23 -10.87 14.03
CA GLU A 142 12.65 -11.11 13.79
C GLU A 142 12.85 -12.16 12.71
N LYS A 143 13.70 -11.86 11.72
CA LYS A 143 14.19 -12.80 10.70
C LYS A 143 13.09 -13.67 10.10
N VAL A 144 11.99 -13.02 9.71
CA VAL A 144 10.78 -13.73 9.20
C VAL A 144 10.93 -14.24 7.78
N GLY A 145 11.89 -13.73 7.01
CA GLY A 145 12.11 -14.16 5.64
C GLY A 145 13.49 -13.81 5.14
N LYS A 146 13.95 -14.56 4.14
CA LYS A 146 15.19 -14.24 3.41
C LYS A 146 14.87 -13.37 2.19
N HIS A 147 15.69 -12.35 2.00
CA HIS A 147 15.61 -11.44 0.86
C HIS A 147 17.03 -11.23 0.32
N PHE A 148 17.27 -11.65 -0.91
CA PHE A 148 18.61 -11.66 -1.50
C PHE A 148 19.67 -12.33 -0.60
N GLY A 149 19.31 -13.47 -0.02
CA GLY A 149 20.21 -14.26 0.85
C GLY A 149 20.36 -13.73 2.27
N VAL A 150 19.71 -12.63 2.64
CA VAL A 150 19.81 -12.00 3.95
C VAL A 150 18.48 -12.17 4.71
N TRP A 151 18.57 -12.63 5.96
CA TRP A 151 17.42 -12.67 6.86
C TRP A 151 16.99 -11.26 7.22
N ARG A 152 15.71 -10.97 7.07
CA ARG A 152 15.13 -9.64 7.31
C ARG A 152 14.05 -9.71 8.38
N ASP A 153 14.05 -8.67 9.21
CA ASP A 153 12.94 -8.40 10.11
C ASP A 153 11.86 -7.61 9.40
N THR A 154 10.65 -7.64 9.93
CA THR A 154 9.58 -6.70 9.55
C THR A 154 8.96 -6.10 10.80
N VAL A 155 8.45 -4.88 10.69
CA VAL A 155 7.54 -4.31 11.68
C VAL A 155 6.12 -4.36 11.13
N ILE A 156 5.16 -4.61 12.00
CA ILE A 156 3.74 -4.58 11.68
C ILE A 156 3.18 -3.29 12.25
N MET A 157 2.56 -2.51 11.39
CA MET A 157 1.84 -1.29 11.75
C MET A 157 0.35 -1.47 11.45
N GLU A 158 -0.48 -0.86 12.24
CA GLU A 158 -1.93 -1.07 12.19
C GLU A 158 -2.67 0.23 12.46
N ARG A 159 -3.75 0.45 11.68
CA ARG A 159 -4.71 1.53 11.94
C ARG A 159 -6.10 0.94 12.09
N ARG A 160 -6.72 1.16 13.24
CA ARG A 160 -8.13 0.77 13.51
C ARG A 160 -9.04 1.95 13.18
N SER A 161 -10.01 1.74 12.30
CA SER A 161 -11.02 2.77 11.99
C SER A 161 -11.86 3.09 13.22
N ARG A 162 -12.24 4.36 13.34
CA ARG A 162 -13.19 4.84 14.33
C ARG A 162 -14.54 5.21 13.72
N LYS A 163 -14.72 4.91 12.43
CA LYS A 163 -15.92 5.25 11.65
C LYS A 163 -16.67 4.01 11.18
N THR A 164 -15.99 2.90 10.95
CA THR A 164 -16.60 1.66 10.48
C THR A 164 -16.21 0.49 11.38
N GLY A 165 -17.09 -0.51 11.50
CA GLY A 165 -16.89 -1.63 12.40
C GLY A 165 -16.89 -1.23 13.88
N ILE A 166 -17.76 -0.32 14.27
CA ILE A 166 -17.86 0.24 15.64
C ILE A 166 -19.16 -0.08 16.33
N ASP A 167 -20.06 -0.81 15.70
CA ASP A 167 -21.37 -1.26 16.20
C ASP A 167 -21.28 -2.48 17.12
#